data_08db50b985b3db003e924251e3b0650e
#
_entry.id   08db50b985b3db003e924251e3b0650e
#
_cell.length_a   1.000
_cell.length_b   1.000
_cell.length_c   1.000
_cell.angle_alpha   90.00
_cell.angle_beta   90.00
_cell.angle_gamma   90.00
#
_symmetry.space_group_name_H-M   'P 1'
#
loop_
_entity.id
_entity.type
_entity.pdbx_description
1 polymer ?
#
loop_
_entity_poly.entity_id
_entity_poly.type
_entity_poly.pdbx_seq_one_letter_code
_entity_poly.pdbx_strand_id
1 'polypeptide(L)'
;MRTSQILRRASIAQTCADAMIGAVTGLALYSSFPPLGWWWMSIPALALFISRIDEARAPRALGVTLSFGMSMWLPLIDWIPMAVGTRAAWFVLAFVQTLFLCAWVVFVRWTSLWRAARSPLAQALLYAISWAGVDAARSRWPWSGFPWGSVALPQVDSPLGHLAPVGGTSLVTAAVVFIAVLLRRACAGRDGAVGPERRFSRPLLALSACALVVAPAAIPLSNEAEAGTVRVGVVQGDIALPGAQAYSHPGEVTGNNLRASLQLAADPAVEERPIDVALWGEGSVDRDPVAFPAIGAMVDEAALALDAPIVIGYTNLNERDRVKNWLAVWEPGRGVDEEARYSKHVPVPFGEFIPFREVISSFATEVAQASKDMEAGQEAPLMTLRLRDGRDVPVAVGICFEAAYPSVIGQGVALGGQLIVTPSNNYHFRASGESAQQGQLLRMRAMEYSRAAIQSSTTGSSYVIRPDGSVLASTDTQSAATLVADVPLRTSTTLATRAGELVPSAFMGATLLIALVGLVGALRERASTRPAGATTR
;
A
#
# COMPACT_ATOMS: atom_id res chain seq x y z
N MET A 1 -49.27 22.71 -7.94
CA MET A 1 -48.87 21.31 -7.70
C MET A 1 -48.04 20.68 -8.83
N ARG A 2 -48.40 20.78 -10.11
CA ARG A 2 -47.66 20.17 -11.24
C ARG A 2 -46.19 20.68 -11.37
N THR A 3 -45.97 22.00 -11.26
CA THR A 3 -44.61 22.59 -11.40
C THR A 3 -43.64 22.15 -10.30
N SER A 4 -44.10 22.03 -9.04
CA SER A 4 -43.29 21.54 -7.94
C SER A 4 -42.92 20.06 -8.08
N GLN A 5 -43.81 19.24 -8.65
CA GLN A 5 -43.56 17.83 -8.95
C GLN A 5 -42.53 17.66 -10.08
N ILE A 6 -42.60 18.50 -11.12
CA ILE A 6 -41.63 18.49 -12.24
C ILE A 6 -40.24 18.88 -11.75
N LEU A 7 -40.11 19.95 -10.95
CA LEU A 7 -38.86 20.39 -10.38
C LEU A 7 -38.27 19.34 -9.44
N ARG A 8 -39.10 18.67 -8.63
CA ARG A 8 -38.67 17.58 -7.75
C ARG A 8 -38.18 16.36 -8.54
N ARG A 9 -38.86 15.98 -9.61
CA ARG A 9 -38.44 14.89 -10.51
C ARG A 9 -37.11 15.20 -11.21
N ALA A 10 -36.94 16.41 -11.73
CA ALA A 10 -35.70 16.86 -12.35
C ALA A 10 -34.51 16.86 -11.34
N SER A 11 -34.77 17.26 -10.11
CA SER A 11 -33.75 17.21 -9.03
C SER A 11 -33.35 15.76 -8.68
N ILE A 12 -34.31 14.84 -8.61
CA ILE A 12 -34.02 13.41 -8.34
C ILE A 12 -33.23 12.79 -9.50
N ALA A 13 -33.66 13.01 -10.74
CA ALA A 13 -32.96 12.49 -11.92
C ALA A 13 -31.50 12.97 -11.99
N GLN A 14 -31.27 14.24 -11.66
CA GLN A 14 -29.92 14.79 -11.62
C GLN A 14 -29.08 14.20 -10.48
N THR A 15 -29.67 13.96 -9.31
CA THR A 15 -28.97 13.30 -8.19
C THR A 15 -28.60 11.85 -8.53
N CYS A 16 -29.48 11.11 -9.21
CA CYS A 16 -29.17 9.76 -9.67
C CYS A 16 -28.06 9.76 -10.73
N ALA A 17 -28.09 10.70 -11.67
CA ALA A 17 -27.02 10.84 -12.68
C ALA A 17 -25.67 11.17 -12.02
N ASP A 18 -25.66 12.06 -11.02
CA ASP A 18 -24.49 12.42 -10.26
C ASP A 18 -23.90 11.20 -9.52
N ALA A 19 -24.74 10.42 -8.86
CA ALA A 19 -24.34 9.19 -8.17
C ALA A 19 -23.80 8.14 -9.16
N MET A 20 -24.43 8.00 -10.34
CA MET A 20 -23.96 7.10 -11.39
C MET A 20 -22.57 7.51 -11.92
N ILE A 21 -22.34 8.79 -12.16
CA ILE A 21 -21.02 9.30 -12.57
C ILE A 21 -19.99 9.02 -11.48
N GLY A 22 -20.33 9.24 -10.21
CA GLY A 22 -19.48 8.85 -9.08
C GLY A 22 -19.12 7.38 -9.11
N ALA A 23 -20.10 6.50 -9.25
CA ALA A 23 -19.90 5.06 -9.30
C ALA A 23 -19.02 4.62 -10.48
N VAL A 24 -19.30 5.13 -11.69
CA VAL A 24 -18.49 4.80 -12.88
C VAL A 24 -17.04 5.27 -12.74
N THR A 25 -16.84 6.47 -12.24
CA THR A 25 -15.46 6.99 -12.03
C THR A 25 -14.73 6.27 -10.90
N GLY A 26 -15.43 5.79 -9.86
CA GLY A 26 -14.86 4.95 -8.82
C GLY A 26 -14.42 3.58 -9.35
N LEU A 27 -15.26 2.91 -10.15
CA LEU A 27 -14.90 1.66 -10.83
C LEU A 27 -13.77 1.86 -11.85
N ALA A 28 -13.75 2.99 -12.55
CA ALA A 28 -12.65 3.34 -13.45
C ALA A 28 -11.34 3.52 -12.69
N LEU A 29 -11.36 4.12 -11.51
CA LEU A 29 -10.17 4.20 -10.67
C LEU A 29 -9.76 2.82 -10.13
N TYR A 30 -10.70 1.99 -9.69
CA TYR A 30 -10.43 0.60 -9.30
C TYR A 30 -9.72 -0.18 -10.41
N SER A 31 -10.11 0.00 -11.68
CA SER A 31 -9.48 -0.71 -12.79
C SER A 31 -7.99 -0.39 -12.98
N SER A 32 -7.48 0.65 -12.34
CA SER A 32 -6.04 0.94 -12.36
C SER A 32 -5.23 0.00 -11.45
N PHE A 33 -5.86 -0.67 -10.50
CA PHE A 33 -5.22 -1.62 -9.58
C PHE A 33 -5.29 -3.06 -10.13
N PRO A 34 -4.45 -3.99 -9.59
CA PRO A 34 -4.61 -5.41 -9.87
C PRO A 34 -6.00 -5.92 -9.44
N PRO A 35 -6.57 -6.89 -10.19
CA PRO A 35 -5.91 -7.66 -11.25
C PRO A 35 -5.91 -6.99 -12.62
N LEU A 36 -6.63 -5.87 -12.86
CA LEU A 36 -6.72 -5.24 -14.17
C LEU A 36 -5.46 -4.45 -14.53
N GLY A 37 -4.92 -3.65 -13.61
CA GLY A 37 -3.62 -2.97 -13.77
C GLY A 37 -3.61 -1.86 -14.83
N TRP A 38 -4.75 -1.27 -15.20
CA TRP A 38 -4.85 -0.19 -16.19
C TRP A 38 -4.42 1.14 -15.58
N TRP A 39 -3.13 1.26 -15.24
CA TRP A 39 -2.57 2.41 -14.52
C TRP A 39 -3.00 3.77 -15.08
N TRP A 40 -3.10 3.89 -16.40
CA TRP A 40 -3.48 5.10 -17.12
C TRP A 40 -4.91 5.57 -16.82
N MET A 41 -5.79 4.67 -16.36
CA MET A 41 -7.18 4.98 -16.04
C MET A 41 -7.29 5.87 -14.79
N SER A 42 -6.30 5.89 -13.90
CA SER A 42 -6.31 6.70 -12.68
C SER A 42 -6.47 8.21 -12.97
N ILE A 43 -5.79 8.72 -14.00
CA ILE A 43 -5.82 10.16 -14.35
C ILE A 43 -7.18 10.60 -14.90
N PRO A 44 -7.78 9.98 -15.95
CA PRO A 44 -9.10 10.37 -16.45
C PRO A 44 -10.21 10.11 -15.44
N ALA A 45 -10.15 9.03 -14.65
CA ALA A 45 -11.13 8.75 -13.59
C ALA A 45 -11.17 9.89 -12.56
N LEU A 46 -10.00 10.31 -12.07
CA LEU A 46 -9.89 11.44 -11.15
C LEU A 46 -10.29 12.77 -11.79
N ALA A 47 -9.92 13.02 -13.04
CA ALA A 47 -10.29 14.25 -13.75
C ALA A 47 -11.82 14.39 -13.87
N LEU A 48 -12.53 13.32 -14.21
CA LEU A 48 -13.99 13.29 -14.31
C LEU A 48 -14.65 13.40 -12.93
N PHE A 49 -14.14 12.68 -11.92
CA PHE A 49 -14.61 12.80 -10.53
C PHE A 49 -14.49 14.24 -10.03
N ILE A 50 -13.29 14.86 -10.18
CA ILE A 50 -13.03 16.24 -9.77
C ILE A 50 -13.92 17.23 -10.54
N SER A 51 -14.13 17.02 -11.84
CA SER A 51 -15.07 17.83 -12.61
C SER A 51 -16.45 17.83 -11.97
N ARG A 52 -16.93 16.65 -11.61
CA ARG A 52 -18.29 16.51 -11.10
C ARG A 52 -18.48 17.07 -9.70
N ILE A 53 -17.52 16.89 -8.79
CA ILE A 53 -17.60 17.49 -7.45
C ILE A 53 -17.51 19.01 -7.47
N ASP A 54 -16.81 19.61 -8.43
CA ASP A 54 -16.71 21.06 -8.56
C ASP A 54 -17.99 21.71 -9.13
N GLU A 55 -18.68 21.03 -10.05
CA GLU A 55 -19.91 21.49 -10.68
C GLU A 55 -21.15 21.29 -9.78
N ALA A 56 -21.16 20.22 -9.00
CA ALA A 56 -22.29 19.88 -8.15
C ALA A 56 -22.42 20.82 -6.93
N ARG A 57 -23.65 21.04 -6.42
CA ARG A 57 -23.86 21.68 -5.11
C ARG A 57 -23.34 20.77 -3.99
N ALA A 58 -22.95 21.35 -2.83
CA ALA A 58 -22.27 20.64 -1.75
C ALA A 58 -22.93 19.29 -1.36
N PRO A 59 -24.24 19.15 -1.11
CA PRO A 59 -24.83 17.86 -0.79
C PRO A 59 -24.71 16.83 -1.90
N ARG A 60 -24.83 17.27 -3.17
CA ARG A 60 -24.68 16.37 -4.33
C ARG A 60 -23.20 15.97 -4.54
N ALA A 61 -22.25 16.89 -4.32
CA ALA A 61 -20.84 16.58 -4.38
C ALA A 61 -20.45 15.48 -3.38
N LEU A 62 -21.00 15.52 -2.15
CA LEU A 62 -20.82 14.44 -1.17
C LEU A 62 -21.47 13.13 -1.64
N GLY A 63 -22.65 13.18 -2.26
CA GLY A 63 -23.28 11.99 -2.85
C GLY A 63 -22.45 11.37 -3.97
N VAL A 64 -21.87 12.19 -4.87
CA VAL A 64 -20.90 11.75 -5.90
C VAL A 64 -19.69 11.08 -5.24
N THR A 65 -19.16 11.70 -4.16
CA THR A 65 -17.97 11.18 -3.44
C THR A 65 -18.26 9.85 -2.75
N LEU A 66 -19.42 9.71 -2.12
CA LEU A 66 -19.84 8.45 -1.51
C LEU A 66 -19.95 7.34 -2.56
N SER A 67 -20.60 7.62 -3.70
CA SER A 67 -20.71 6.66 -4.79
C SER A 67 -19.36 6.31 -5.38
N PHE A 68 -18.49 7.31 -5.61
CA PHE A 68 -17.13 7.12 -6.10
C PHE A 68 -16.29 6.24 -5.15
N GLY A 69 -16.24 6.64 -3.86
CA GLY A 69 -15.43 5.92 -2.89
C GLY A 69 -15.91 4.49 -2.67
N MET A 70 -17.22 4.28 -2.47
CA MET A 70 -17.76 2.93 -2.28
C MET A 70 -17.52 2.04 -3.51
N SER A 71 -17.69 2.58 -4.72
CA SER A 71 -17.47 1.81 -5.97
C SER A 71 -16.00 1.53 -6.24
N MET A 72 -15.08 2.34 -5.72
CA MET A 72 -13.64 2.06 -5.75
C MET A 72 -13.25 1.05 -4.68
N TRP A 73 -13.63 1.31 -3.41
CA TRP A 73 -13.12 0.54 -2.28
C TRP A 73 -13.70 -0.85 -2.17
N LEU A 74 -15.03 -1.03 -2.41
CA LEU A 74 -15.63 -2.35 -2.27
C LEU A 74 -14.97 -3.41 -3.16
N PRO A 75 -14.78 -3.22 -4.48
CA PRO A 75 -14.09 -4.24 -5.28
C PRO A 75 -12.58 -4.31 -5.00
N LEU A 76 -11.94 -3.21 -4.57
CA LEU A 76 -10.50 -3.20 -4.29
C LEU A 76 -10.13 -4.06 -3.08
N ILE A 77 -10.98 -4.05 -2.04
CA ILE A 77 -10.73 -4.77 -0.79
C ILE A 77 -11.77 -5.90 -0.57
N ASP A 78 -12.16 -6.58 -1.64
CA ASP A 78 -13.12 -7.69 -1.61
C ASP A 78 -12.63 -8.90 -0.80
N TRP A 79 -11.34 -8.92 -0.49
CA TRP A 79 -10.67 -9.92 0.33
C TRP A 79 -10.86 -9.74 1.86
N ILE A 80 -11.32 -8.58 2.33
CA ILE A 80 -11.51 -8.31 3.77
C ILE A 80 -12.46 -9.32 4.45
N PRO A 81 -13.59 -9.74 3.87
CA PRO A 81 -14.43 -10.78 4.49
C PRO A 81 -13.71 -12.09 4.74
N MET A 82 -12.74 -12.45 3.91
CA MET A 82 -11.94 -13.66 4.08
C MET A 82 -10.94 -13.53 5.23
N ALA A 83 -10.36 -12.32 5.43
CA ALA A 83 -9.42 -12.04 6.50
C ALA A 83 -10.09 -11.92 7.89
N VAL A 84 -11.25 -11.23 7.95
CA VAL A 84 -11.89 -10.84 9.22
C VAL A 84 -13.12 -11.71 9.54
N GLY A 85 -13.57 -12.54 8.60
CA GLY A 85 -14.71 -13.46 8.78
C GLY A 85 -16.09 -12.78 8.66
N THR A 86 -16.18 -11.47 8.38
CA THR A 86 -17.46 -10.76 8.28
C THR A 86 -17.53 -9.76 7.14
N ARG A 87 -18.65 -9.76 6.41
CA ARG A 87 -18.93 -8.75 5.37
C ARG A 87 -19.17 -7.36 5.95
N ALA A 88 -19.59 -7.25 7.21
CA ALA A 88 -19.78 -5.96 7.86
C ALA A 88 -18.47 -5.18 7.95
N ALA A 89 -17.35 -5.82 8.31
CA ALA A 89 -16.03 -5.21 8.35
C ALA A 89 -15.61 -4.64 6.98
N TRP A 90 -15.90 -5.35 5.90
CA TRP A 90 -15.64 -4.90 4.53
C TRP A 90 -16.37 -3.58 4.20
N PHE A 91 -17.69 -3.54 4.46
CA PHE A 91 -18.48 -2.31 4.24
C PHE A 91 -18.01 -1.16 5.13
N VAL A 92 -17.75 -1.42 6.42
CA VAL A 92 -17.29 -0.41 7.36
C VAL A 92 -15.94 0.15 6.93
N LEU A 93 -14.98 -0.69 6.55
CA LEU A 93 -13.67 -0.23 6.10
C LEU A 93 -13.77 0.59 4.81
N ALA A 94 -14.52 0.12 3.80
CA ALA A 94 -14.77 0.86 2.56
C ALA A 94 -15.43 2.21 2.83
N PHE A 95 -16.39 2.26 3.75
CA PHE A 95 -17.08 3.48 4.15
C PHE A 95 -16.14 4.45 4.89
N VAL A 96 -15.34 3.97 5.85
CA VAL A 96 -14.35 4.79 6.57
C VAL A 96 -13.34 5.40 5.59
N GLN A 97 -12.80 4.60 4.65
CA GLN A 97 -11.90 5.13 3.62
C GLN A 97 -12.61 6.19 2.74
N THR A 98 -13.88 5.99 2.45
CA THR A 98 -14.69 6.97 1.70
C THR A 98 -14.93 8.26 2.49
N LEU A 99 -15.04 8.20 3.82
CA LEU A 99 -15.17 9.41 4.66
C LEU A 99 -13.92 10.31 4.59
N PHE A 100 -12.72 9.75 4.46
CA PHE A 100 -11.52 10.56 4.20
C PHE A 100 -11.62 11.32 2.88
N LEU A 101 -12.18 10.69 1.83
CA LEU A 101 -12.45 11.38 0.56
C LEU A 101 -13.53 12.46 0.72
N CYS A 102 -14.58 12.21 1.48
CA CYS A 102 -15.60 13.22 1.79
C CYS A 102 -15.00 14.42 2.54
N ALA A 103 -14.11 14.18 3.51
CA ALA A 103 -13.40 15.23 4.22
C ALA A 103 -12.53 16.05 3.26
N TRP A 104 -11.80 15.39 2.34
CA TRP A 104 -11.05 16.07 1.29
C TRP A 104 -11.95 16.92 0.38
N VAL A 105 -13.11 16.42 -0.05
CA VAL A 105 -14.05 17.18 -0.89
C VAL A 105 -14.58 18.40 -0.16
N VAL A 106 -14.94 18.27 1.12
CA VAL A 106 -15.36 19.43 1.94
C VAL A 106 -14.24 20.47 1.99
N PHE A 107 -13.00 20.03 2.22
CA PHE A 107 -11.83 20.89 2.28
C PHE A 107 -11.59 21.63 0.97
N VAL A 108 -11.51 20.95 -0.18
CA VAL A 108 -11.22 21.60 -1.47
C VAL A 108 -12.35 22.52 -1.93
N ARG A 109 -13.59 22.21 -1.60
CA ARG A 109 -14.73 23.07 -1.89
C ARG A 109 -14.70 24.35 -1.04
N TRP A 110 -14.31 24.24 0.21
CA TRP A 110 -14.14 25.41 1.07
C TRP A 110 -13.00 26.31 0.59
N THR A 111 -11.85 25.75 0.25
CA THR A 111 -10.70 26.51 -0.26
C THR A 111 -10.94 27.10 -1.66
N SER A 112 -11.83 26.51 -2.48
CA SER A 112 -12.20 27.04 -3.80
C SER A 112 -12.93 28.40 -3.73
N LEU A 113 -13.43 28.79 -2.55
CA LEU A 113 -13.99 30.12 -2.32
C LEU A 113 -12.94 31.22 -2.37
N TRP A 114 -11.67 30.92 -2.17
CA TRP A 114 -10.59 31.88 -2.18
C TRP A 114 -10.26 32.36 -3.59
N ARG A 115 -10.04 33.67 -3.75
CA ARG A 115 -9.63 34.25 -5.03
C ARG A 115 -8.30 33.69 -5.52
N ALA A 116 -7.33 33.49 -4.60
CA ALA A 116 -6.01 32.96 -4.90
C ALA A 116 -6.06 31.51 -5.46
N ALA A 117 -7.03 30.70 -5.01
CA ALA A 117 -7.19 29.32 -5.45
C ALA A 117 -7.89 29.15 -6.81
N ARG A 118 -8.28 30.26 -7.47
CA ARG A 118 -9.04 30.22 -8.73
C ARG A 118 -8.17 30.04 -9.97
N SER A 119 -6.85 30.31 -9.90
CA SER A 119 -5.97 30.02 -11.02
C SER A 119 -5.83 28.52 -11.24
N PRO A 120 -5.66 28.06 -12.50
CA PRO A 120 -5.51 26.63 -12.78
C PRO A 120 -4.38 25.95 -12.01
N LEU A 121 -3.23 26.62 -11.93
CA LEU A 121 -2.05 26.11 -11.24
C LEU A 121 -2.26 26.04 -9.72
N ALA A 122 -2.78 27.12 -9.11
CA ALA A 122 -3.04 27.16 -7.67
C ALA A 122 -4.07 26.09 -7.26
N GLN A 123 -5.11 25.89 -8.06
CA GLN A 123 -6.09 24.83 -7.81
C GLN A 123 -5.44 23.45 -7.93
N ALA A 124 -4.64 23.20 -8.96
CA ALA A 124 -3.96 21.92 -9.15
C ALA A 124 -3.02 21.61 -7.98
N LEU A 125 -2.23 22.59 -7.53
CA LEU A 125 -1.36 22.43 -6.36
C LEU A 125 -2.15 22.18 -5.08
N LEU A 126 -3.21 22.94 -4.84
CA LEU A 126 -4.04 22.81 -3.65
C LEU A 126 -4.70 21.42 -3.57
N TYR A 127 -5.26 20.94 -4.68
CA TYR A 127 -5.90 19.62 -4.74
C TYR A 127 -4.87 18.51 -4.57
N ALA A 128 -3.73 18.62 -5.23
CA ALA A 128 -2.65 17.64 -5.14
C ALA A 128 -2.06 17.53 -3.73
N ILE A 129 -1.71 18.67 -3.12
CA ILE A 129 -1.14 18.72 -1.77
C ILE A 129 -2.13 18.17 -0.76
N SER A 130 -3.39 18.61 -0.83
CA SER A 130 -4.39 18.19 0.14
C SER A 130 -4.80 16.72 -0.02
N TRP A 131 -4.84 16.20 -1.26
CA TRP A 131 -5.07 14.76 -1.48
C TRP A 131 -3.95 13.93 -0.89
N ALA A 132 -2.68 14.27 -1.22
CA ALA A 132 -1.52 13.56 -0.70
C ALA A 132 -1.44 13.64 0.84
N GLY A 133 -1.83 14.79 1.44
CA GLY A 133 -1.90 14.94 2.89
C GLY A 133 -2.98 14.09 3.54
N VAL A 134 -4.17 14.01 2.93
CA VAL A 134 -5.26 13.13 3.42
C VAL A 134 -4.91 11.66 3.21
N ASP A 135 -4.29 11.31 2.07
CA ASP A 135 -3.80 9.95 1.80
C ASP A 135 -2.75 9.51 2.82
N ALA A 136 -1.80 10.41 3.15
CA ALA A 136 -0.79 10.18 4.19
C ALA A 136 -1.42 10.02 5.59
N ALA A 137 -2.45 10.81 5.92
CA ALA A 137 -3.15 10.73 7.19
C ALA A 137 -3.92 9.41 7.35
N ARG A 138 -4.73 8.99 6.34
CA ARG A 138 -5.49 7.73 6.39
C ARG A 138 -4.59 6.49 6.41
N SER A 139 -3.38 6.62 5.88
CA SER A 139 -2.37 5.56 5.87
C SER A 139 -1.66 5.38 7.22
N ARG A 140 -1.95 6.25 8.21
CA ARG A 140 -1.33 6.23 9.55
C ARG A 140 -2.33 6.22 10.69
N TRP A 141 -3.56 6.63 10.43
CA TRP A 141 -4.57 6.80 11.47
C TRP A 141 -5.95 6.35 10.97
N PRO A 142 -6.78 5.73 11.85
CA PRO A 142 -6.50 5.23 13.21
C PRO A 142 -5.74 3.88 13.19
N TRP A 143 -5.22 3.45 14.35
CA TRP A 143 -4.59 2.13 14.58
C TRP A 143 -3.59 1.70 13.51
N SER A 144 -2.58 2.50 13.22
CA SER A 144 -1.62 2.38 12.12
C SER A 144 -2.16 2.72 10.72
N GLY A 145 -3.44 3.05 10.57
CA GLY A 145 -4.05 3.41 9.30
C GLY A 145 -4.30 2.22 8.37
N PHE A 146 -4.63 2.55 7.11
CA PHE A 146 -4.81 1.57 6.05
C PHE A 146 -4.12 2.04 4.76
N PRO A 147 -2.79 1.78 4.60
CA PRO A 147 -1.98 2.29 3.48
C PRO A 147 -2.22 1.52 2.17
N TRP A 148 -3.46 1.13 1.89
CA TRP A 148 -3.90 0.44 0.67
C TRP A 148 -4.59 1.41 -0.28
N GLY A 149 -4.66 1.10 -1.57
CA GLY A 149 -5.47 1.88 -2.53
C GLY A 149 -5.00 3.31 -2.79
N SER A 150 -3.74 3.68 -2.50
CA SER A 150 -3.16 4.94 -2.92
C SER A 150 -3.06 5.01 -4.44
N VAL A 151 -3.42 6.14 -5.03
CA VAL A 151 -3.35 6.35 -6.50
C VAL A 151 -1.93 6.35 -7.05
N ALA A 152 -0.92 6.35 -6.18
CA ALA A 152 0.48 6.14 -6.53
C ALA A 152 0.78 4.70 -6.93
N LEU A 153 0.12 3.70 -6.32
CA LEU A 153 0.48 2.29 -6.47
C LEU A 153 0.37 1.80 -7.93
N PRO A 154 -0.69 2.12 -8.68
CA PRO A 154 -0.77 1.77 -10.09
C PRO A 154 0.37 2.36 -10.94
N GLN A 155 1.04 3.41 -10.45
CA GLN A 155 2.06 4.12 -11.20
C GLN A 155 3.41 3.38 -11.28
N VAL A 156 3.55 2.23 -10.64
CA VAL A 156 4.73 1.36 -10.82
C VAL A 156 4.94 0.92 -12.27
N ASP A 157 3.88 0.93 -13.07
CA ASP A 157 3.90 0.60 -14.50
C ASP A 157 3.86 1.85 -15.40
N SER A 158 4.00 3.05 -14.83
CA SER A 158 3.94 4.32 -15.54
C SER A 158 5.22 5.14 -15.36
N PRO A 159 5.48 6.11 -16.25
CA PRO A 159 6.57 7.07 -16.05
C PRO A 159 6.51 7.82 -14.71
N LEU A 160 5.33 7.99 -14.12
CA LEU A 160 5.15 8.67 -12.84
C LEU A 160 5.77 7.91 -11.68
N GLY A 161 5.90 6.58 -11.78
CA GLY A 161 6.60 5.76 -10.80
C GLY A 161 8.06 6.17 -10.57
N HIS A 162 8.71 6.76 -11.59
CA HIS A 162 10.07 7.30 -11.47
C HIS A 162 10.19 8.47 -10.47
N LEU A 163 9.09 9.03 -9.99
CA LEU A 163 9.09 9.99 -8.88
C LEU A 163 9.24 9.32 -7.50
N ALA A 164 9.04 8.01 -7.40
CA ALA A 164 9.12 7.28 -6.14
C ALA A 164 10.48 7.47 -5.41
N PRO A 165 11.65 7.33 -6.05
CA PRO A 165 12.93 7.56 -5.37
C PRO A 165 13.17 9.02 -4.97
N VAL A 166 12.37 9.98 -5.48
CA VAL A 166 12.50 11.40 -5.15
C VAL A 166 11.71 11.78 -3.90
N GLY A 167 10.45 11.36 -3.81
CA GLY A 167 9.56 11.78 -2.71
C GLY A 167 8.53 10.73 -2.31
N GLY A 168 8.80 9.47 -2.64
CA GLY A 168 7.98 8.33 -2.24
C GLY A 168 6.57 8.36 -2.79
N THR A 169 5.76 7.49 -2.26
CA THR A 169 4.33 7.34 -2.60
C THR A 169 3.57 8.67 -2.53
N SER A 170 3.90 9.56 -1.58
CA SER A 170 3.20 10.85 -1.42
C SER A 170 3.43 11.79 -2.59
N LEU A 171 4.66 11.89 -3.13
CA LEU A 171 4.94 12.72 -4.30
C LEU A 171 4.28 12.17 -5.56
N VAL A 172 4.30 10.85 -5.76
CA VAL A 172 3.62 10.20 -6.89
C VAL A 172 2.12 10.46 -6.82
N THR A 173 1.50 10.30 -5.64
CA THR A 173 0.09 10.65 -5.40
C THR A 173 -0.22 12.09 -5.78
N ALA A 174 0.60 13.04 -5.30
CA ALA A 174 0.43 14.46 -5.61
C ALA A 174 0.53 14.73 -7.13
N ALA A 175 1.48 14.09 -7.82
CA ALA A 175 1.65 14.22 -9.26
C ALA A 175 0.43 13.74 -10.05
N VAL A 176 -0.10 12.56 -9.71
CA VAL A 176 -1.32 11.99 -10.35
C VAL A 176 -2.50 12.96 -10.23
N VAL A 177 -2.77 13.45 -9.01
CA VAL A 177 -3.89 14.37 -8.76
C VAL A 177 -3.66 15.72 -9.44
N PHE A 178 -2.43 16.25 -9.40
CA PHE A 178 -2.07 17.49 -10.08
C PHE A 178 -2.37 17.41 -11.58
N ILE A 179 -1.93 16.34 -12.25
CA ILE A 179 -2.14 16.10 -13.67
C ILE A 179 -3.63 15.93 -13.97
N ALA A 180 -4.38 15.22 -13.11
CA ALA A 180 -5.82 15.04 -13.28
C ALA A 180 -6.57 16.39 -13.24
N VAL A 181 -6.17 17.33 -12.36
CA VAL A 181 -6.76 18.67 -12.31
C VAL A 181 -6.41 19.49 -13.55
N LEU A 182 -5.17 19.42 -14.06
CA LEU A 182 -4.80 20.07 -15.31
C LEU A 182 -5.60 19.53 -16.50
N LEU A 183 -5.73 18.21 -16.60
CA LEU A 183 -6.51 17.56 -17.65
C LEU A 183 -7.98 17.98 -17.58
N ARG A 184 -8.60 17.95 -16.39
CA ARG A 184 -9.94 18.48 -16.18
C ARG A 184 -10.09 19.91 -16.69
N ARG A 185 -9.14 20.80 -16.37
CA ARG A 185 -9.15 22.19 -16.80
C ARG A 185 -9.00 22.35 -18.31
N ALA A 186 -8.22 21.49 -18.96
CA ALA A 186 -8.10 21.44 -20.41
C ALA A 186 -9.41 21.03 -21.08
N CYS A 187 -10.15 20.08 -20.49
CA CYS A 187 -11.41 19.52 -21.03
C CYS A 187 -12.66 20.32 -20.62
N ALA A 188 -12.59 21.28 -19.69
CA ALA A 188 -13.76 22.03 -19.21
C ALA A 188 -14.53 22.72 -20.35
N GLY A 189 -15.85 22.55 -20.36
CA GLY A 189 -16.76 23.01 -21.42
C GLY A 189 -16.84 24.55 -21.59
N ARG A 190 -17.58 24.98 -22.60
CA ARG A 190 -17.67 26.37 -23.07
C ARG A 190 -18.76 27.19 -22.35
N ASP A 191 -18.95 27.05 -21.06
CA ASP A 191 -19.99 27.81 -20.38
C ASP A 191 -19.49 29.22 -20.03
N GLY A 192 -19.97 30.20 -20.81
CA GLY A 192 -19.79 31.65 -20.61
C GLY A 192 -18.62 32.27 -21.40
N ALA A 193 -18.89 33.43 -22.02
CA ALA A 193 -18.03 34.28 -22.85
C ALA A 193 -16.52 34.16 -22.58
N VAL A 194 -15.84 33.42 -23.41
CA VAL A 194 -14.40 33.19 -23.31
C VAL A 194 -13.72 34.04 -24.39
N GLY A 195 -12.97 35.05 -23.96
CA GLY A 195 -12.11 35.82 -24.85
C GLY A 195 -11.05 34.93 -25.55
N PRO A 196 -10.47 35.40 -26.66
CA PRO A 196 -9.53 34.66 -27.49
C PRO A 196 -8.32 34.14 -26.71
N GLU A 197 -7.86 34.83 -25.66
CA GLU A 197 -6.71 34.44 -24.80
C GLU A 197 -6.93 33.10 -24.08
N ARG A 198 -8.16 32.72 -23.71
CA ARG A 198 -8.45 31.45 -23.06
C ARG A 198 -8.51 30.27 -24.02
N ARG A 199 -8.64 30.48 -25.33
CA ARG A 199 -8.61 29.40 -26.33
C ARG A 199 -7.23 28.77 -26.48
N PHE A 200 -6.16 29.58 -26.36
CA PHE A 200 -4.76 29.09 -26.44
C PHE A 200 -4.30 28.39 -25.16
N SER A 201 -4.90 28.67 -24.00
CA SER A 201 -4.49 28.08 -22.73
C SER A 201 -4.88 26.59 -22.57
N ARG A 202 -5.95 26.12 -23.22
CA ARG A 202 -6.43 24.73 -23.09
C ARG A 202 -5.52 23.70 -23.74
N PRO A 203 -5.12 23.82 -25.01
CA PRO A 203 -4.17 22.89 -25.60
C PRO A 203 -2.83 22.92 -24.86
N LEU A 204 -2.42 24.08 -24.32
CA LEU A 204 -1.23 24.18 -23.51
C LEU A 204 -1.36 23.40 -22.20
N LEU A 205 -2.51 23.46 -21.51
CA LEU A 205 -2.78 22.67 -20.31
C LEU A 205 -2.80 21.16 -20.60
N ALA A 206 -3.41 20.75 -21.71
CA ALA A 206 -3.42 19.36 -22.14
C ALA A 206 -1.99 18.86 -22.47
N LEU A 207 -1.23 19.66 -23.22
CA LEU A 207 0.17 19.36 -23.54
C LEU A 207 1.02 19.29 -22.27
N SER A 208 0.83 20.23 -21.32
CA SER A 208 1.51 20.22 -20.02
C SER A 208 1.17 18.97 -19.21
N ALA A 209 -0.12 18.57 -19.19
CA ALA A 209 -0.53 17.34 -18.52
C ALA A 209 0.18 16.11 -19.13
N CYS A 210 0.20 15.99 -20.46
CA CYS A 210 0.91 14.90 -21.15
C CYS A 210 2.43 14.95 -20.87
N ALA A 211 3.04 16.12 -20.95
CA ALA A 211 4.48 16.30 -20.67
C ALA A 211 4.83 15.88 -19.24
N LEU A 212 3.99 16.23 -18.25
CA LEU A 212 4.17 15.88 -16.86
C LEU A 212 4.00 14.38 -16.59
N VAL A 213 3.23 13.66 -17.40
CA VAL A 213 3.16 12.19 -17.31
C VAL A 213 4.48 11.57 -17.78
N VAL A 214 5.07 12.10 -18.85
CA VAL A 214 6.24 11.49 -19.52
C VAL A 214 7.56 11.95 -18.91
N ALA A 215 7.65 13.21 -18.48
CA ALA A 215 8.90 13.81 -18.00
C ALA A 215 9.60 13.01 -16.87
N PRO A 216 8.91 12.38 -15.91
CA PRO A 216 9.57 11.61 -14.87
C PRO A 216 10.37 10.40 -15.41
N ALA A 217 10.09 9.89 -16.61
CA ALA A 217 10.90 8.85 -17.24
C ALA A 217 12.36 9.25 -17.46
N ALA A 218 12.67 10.55 -17.42
CA ALA A 218 14.05 11.04 -17.46
C ALA A 218 14.83 10.81 -16.14
N ILE A 219 14.15 10.47 -15.04
CA ILE A 219 14.77 10.10 -13.77
C ILE A 219 15.24 8.65 -13.91
N PRO A 220 16.57 8.38 -13.82
CA PRO A 220 17.06 7.03 -14.00
C PRO A 220 16.68 6.12 -12.83
N LEU A 221 16.21 4.92 -13.14
CA LEU A 221 16.07 3.82 -12.19
C LEU A 221 17.19 2.81 -12.48
N SER A 222 18.07 2.57 -11.51
CA SER A 222 19.24 1.73 -11.69
C SER A 222 19.02 0.35 -11.09
N ASN A 223 19.39 -0.69 -11.86
CA ASN A 223 19.47 -2.08 -11.42
C ASN A 223 20.92 -2.53 -11.14
N GLU A 224 21.85 -1.59 -11.04
CA GLU A 224 23.27 -1.86 -10.81
C GLU A 224 23.50 -2.58 -9.47
N ALA A 225 24.32 -3.62 -9.51
CA ALA A 225 24.73 -4.40 -8.35
C ALA A 225 25.94 -3.75 -7.66
N GLU A 226 25.72 -2.65 -6.93
CA GLU A 226 26.78 -1.82 -6.31
C GLU A 226 27.61 -2.59 -5.27
N ALA A 227 26.99 -3.56 -4.58
CA ALA A 227 27.63 -4.43 -3.58
C ALA A 227 27.65 -5.91 -4.01
N GLY A 228 27.64 -6.15 -5.31
CA GLY A 228 27.55 -7.50 -5.87
C GLY A 228 26.13 -8.04 -5.92
N THR A 229 26.01 -9.34 -6.05
CA THR A 229 24.73 -10.06 -6.12
C THR A 229 24.63 -11.08 -4.99
N VAL A 230 23.41 -11.47 -4.67
CA VAL A 230 23.05 -12.62 -3.86
C VAL A 230 22.19 -13.57 -4.69
N ARG A 231 22.48 -14.86 -4.65
CA ARG A 231 21.66 -15.89 -5.30
C ARG A 231 20.66 -16.44 -4.29
N VAL A 232 19.40 -16.12 -4.48
CA VAL A 232 18.34 -16.49 -3.56
C VAL A 232 17.54 -17.68 -4.09
N GLY A 233 17.15 -18.57 -3.17
CA GLY A 233 16.13 -19.58 -3.39
C GLY A 233 14.84 -19.16 -2.67
N VAL A 234 13.75 -18.90 -3.39
CA VAL A 234 12.45 -18.62 -2.79
C VAL A 234 11.64 -19.90 -2.77
N VAL A 235 11.14 -20.29 -1.60
CA VAL A 235 10.40 -21.55 -1.41
C VAL A 235 8.97 -21.23 -0.99
N GLN A 236 8.02 -21.68 -1.80
CA GLN A 236 6.57 -21.62 -1.56
C GLN A 236 6.05 -23.04 -1.36
N GLY A 237 5.84 -23.44 -0.09
CA GLY A 237 5.41 -24.80 0.26
C GLY A 237 3.95 -25.07 -0.01
N ASP A 238 3.15 -24.04 -0.10
CA ASP A 238 1.68 -24.02 -0.15
C ASP A 238 1.02 -24.59 1.12
N ILE A 239 -0.24 -24.24 1.31
CA ILE A 239 -1.12 -24.73 2.38
C ILE A 239 -2.36 -25.32 1.73
N ALA A 240 -2.54 -26.63 1.84
CA ALA A 240 -3.61 -27.36 1.15
C ALA A 240 -5.01 -27.01 1.69
N LEU A 241 -5.13 -26.80 3.01
CA LEU A 241 -6.41 -26.62 3.70
C LEU A 241 -6.74 -25.14 3.94
N PRO A 242 -7.99 -24.70 3.71
CA PRO A 242 -8.39 -23.32 3.91
C PRO A 242 -8.67 -22.98 5.38
N GLY A 243 -8.50 -21.71 5.74
CA GLY A 243 -8.93 -21.14 7.01
C GLY A 243 -8.25 -21.73 8.23
N ALA A 244 -8.99 -21.87 9.33
CA ALA A 244 -8.47 -22.40 10.60
C ALA A 244 -7.92 -23.83 10.52
N GLN A 245 -8.27 -24.59 9.49
CA GLN A 245 -7.77 -25.94 9.26
C GLN A 245 -6.33 -25.95 8.71
N ALA A 246 -5.84 -24.84 8.16
CA ALA A 246 -4.50 -24.73 7.59
C ALA A 246 -3.39 -25.17 8.55
N TYR A 247 -3.59 -24.94 9.85
CA TYR A 247 -2.63 -25.28 10.92
C TYR A 247 -3.16 -26.34 11.89
N SER A 248 -4.15 -27.13 11.48
CA SER A 248 -4.73 -28.18 12.33
C SER A 248 -3.83 -29.41 12.49
N HIS A 249 -2.92 -29.64 11.55
CA HIS A 249 -1.96 -30.75 11.58
C HIS A 249 -0.54 -30.21 11.83
N PRO A 250 -0.03 -30.35 13.07
CA PRO A 250 1.32 -29.89 13.39
C PRO A 250 2.38 -30.52 12.49
N GLY A 251 3.26 -29.69 11.92
CA GLY A 251 4.33 -30.10 11.03
C GLY A 251 3.92 -30.21 9.54
N GLU A 252 2.65 -30.01 9.17
CA GLU A 252 2.23 -30.10 7.78
C GLU A 252 2.79 -28.97 6.93
N VAL A 253 2.65 -27.72 7.39
CA VAL A 253 3.15 -26.54 6.66
C VAL A 253 4.67 -26.57 6.59
N THR A 254 5.34 -26.87 7.69
CA THR A 254 6.80 -27.04 7.73
C THR A 254 7.25 -28.16 6.79
N GLY A 255 6.54 -29.28 6.77
CA GLY A 255 6.83 -30.41 5.88
C GLY A 255 6.64 -30.11 4.40
N ASN A 256 5.67 -29.23 4.06
CA ASN A 256 5.49 -28.78 2.69
C ASN A 256 6.69 -27.92 2.24
N ASN A 257 7.16 -27.00 3.10
CA ASN A 257 8.34 -26.19 2.82
C ASN A 257 9.63 -27.04 2.76
N LEU A 258 9.78 -28.02 3.65
CA LEU A 258 10.87 -29.00 3.58
C LEU A 258 10.87 -29.73 2.24
N ARG A 259 9.73 -30.29 1.83
CA ARG A 259 9.61 -31.04 0.57
C ARG A 259 9.96 -30.16 -0.64
N ALA A 260 9.48 -28.92 -0.69
CA ALA A 260 9.83 -27.97 -1.74
C ALA A 260 11.32 -27.60 -1.71
N SER A 261 11.92 -27.48 -0.53
CA SER A 261 13.36 -27.24 -0.36
C SER A 261 14.23 -28.41 -0.83
N LEU A 262 13.83 -29.65 -0.55
CA LEU A 262 14.51 -30.84 -1.04
C LEU A 262 14.44 -30.94 -2.58
N GLN A 263 13.29 -30.57 -3.17
CA GLN A 263 13.15 -30.49 -4.63
C GLN A 263 14.06 -29.41 -5.21
N LEU A 264 14.15 -28.24 -4.56
CA LEU A 264 15.04 -27.16 -4.97
C LEU A 264 16.51 -27.57 -4.89
N ALA A 265 16.90 -28.29 -3.82
CA ALA A 265 18.26 -28.77 -3.64
C ALA A 265 18.69 -29.79 -4.73
N ALA A 266 17.73 -30.57 -5.23
CA ALA A 266 17.93 -31.55 -6.30
C ALA A 266 17.82 -30.94 -7.72
N ASP A 267 17.59 -29.61 -7.84
CA ASP A 267 17.56 -28.93 -9.14
C ASP A 267 18.99 -28.86 -9.70
N PRO A 268 19.26 -29.37 -10.92
CA PRO A 268 20.60 -29.32 -11.53
C PRO A 268 21.19 -27.90 -11.58
N ALA A 269 20.38 -26.86 -11.74
CA ALA A 269 20.85 -25.48 -11.76
C ALA A 269 21.30 -24.99 -10.36
N VAL A 270 20.80 -25.61 -9.29
CA VAL A 270 21.24 -25.34 -7.91
C VAL A 270 22.44 -26.20 -7.55
N GLU A 271 22.50 -27.45 -8.01
CA GLU A 271 23.68 -28.31 -7.86
C GLU A 271 24.90 -27.73 -8.55
N GLU A 272 24.76 -27.19 -9.79
CA GLU A 272 25.84 -26.56 -10.54
C GLU A 272 26.27 -25.24 -9.90
N ARG A 273 25.31 -24.44 -9.45
CA ARG A 273 25.55 -23.15 -8.81
C ARG A 273 24.65 -22.98 -7.59
N PRO A 274 25.15 -23.29 -6.38
CA PRO A 274 24.37 -23.21 -5.16
C PRO A 274 23.80 -21.82 -4.86
N ILE A 275 22.67 -21.81 -4.12
CA ILE A 275 22.09 -20.58 -3.59
C ILE A 275 22.89 -20.09 -2.37
N ASP A 276 22.84 -18.79 -2.12
CA ASP A 276 23.49 -18.19 -0.94
C ASP A 276 22.55 -18.22 0.29
N VAL A 277 21.24 -18.15 0.07
CA VAL A 277 20.21 -18.13 1.11
C VAL A 277 18.89 -18.63 0.54
N ALA A 278 18.12 -19.36 1.34
CA ALA A 278 16.74 -19.69 1.05
C ALA A 278 15.78 -18.79 1.83
N LEU A 279 14.63 -18.46 1.23
CA LEU A 279 13.59 -17.63 1.83
C LEU A 279 12.28 -18.43 1.88
N TRP A 280 11.80 -18.71 3.09
CA TRP A 280 10.48 -19.23 3.35
C TRP A 280 9.52 -18.10 3.70
N GLY A 281 8.21 -18.33 3.59
CA GLY A 281 7.18 -17.34 3.84
C GLY A 281 6.89 -17.12 5.34
N GLU A 282 5.98 -16.18 5.62
CA GLU A 282 5.42 -15.96 6.95
C GLU A 282 4.65 -17.21 7.42
N GLY A 283 4.84 -17.61 8.69
CA GLY A 283 4.20 -18.82 9.23
C GLY A 283 4.54 -20.12 8.48
N SER A 284 5.66 -20.13 7.77
CA SER A 284 6.19 -21.32 7.06
C SER A 284 6.62 -22.43 8.02
N VAL A 285 6.89 -22.08 9.26
CA VAL A 285 7.13 -23.00 10.37
C VAL A 285 5.97 -22.89 11.33
N ASP A 286 5.14 -23.92 11.36
CA ASP A 286 3.82 -23.92 12.02
C ASP A 286 3.85 -24.07 13.55
N ARG A 287 5.03 -24.29 14.11
CA ARG A 287 5.30 -24.29 15.56
C ARG A 287 6.64 -23.65 15.82
N ASP A 288 6.85 -23.13 17.02
CA ASP A 288 8.14 -22.62 17.44
C ASP A 288 9.21 -23.72 17.31
N PRO A 289 10.20 -23.58 16.39
CA PRO A 289 11.17 -24.64 16.11
C PRO A 289 12.16 -24.87 17.25
N VAL A 290 12.28 -23.91 18.18
CA VAL A 290 13.13 -24.06 19.38
C VAL A 290 12.37 -24.83 20.46
N ALA A 291 11.10 -24.53 20.67
CA ALA A 291 10.26 -25.23 21.64
C ALA A 291 9.85 -26.65 21.18
N PHE A 292 9.80 -26.91 19.88
CA PHE A 292 9.43 -28.18 19.27
C PHE A 292 10.57 -28.76 18.42
N PRO A 293 11.52 -29.52 19.02
CA PRO A 293 12.73 -29.98 18.33
C PRO A 293 12.48 -30.80 17.06
N ALA A 294 11.35 -31.51 16.97
CA ALA A 294 10.97 -32.27 15.76
C ALA A 294 10.69 -31.32 14.58
N ILE A 295 10.12 -30.16 14.83
CA ILE A 295 9.90 -29.12 13.81
C ILE A 295 11.23 -28.46 13.43
N GLY A 296 12.08 -28.16 14.43
CA GLY A 296 13.42 -27.65 14.18
C GLY A 296 14.26 -28.60 13.32
N ALA A 297 14.16 -29.92 13.56
CA ALA A 297 14.85 -30.93 12.75
C ALA A 297 14.41 -30.91 11.27
N MET A 298 13.14 -30.63 10.97
CA MET A 298 12.64 -30.52 9.59
C MET A 298 13.23 -29.27 8.89
N VAL A 299 13.36 -28.16 9.62
CA VAL A 299 14.00 -26.94 9.08
C VAL A 299 15.47 -27.18 8.84
N ASP A 300 16.14 -27.87 9.78
CA ASP A 300 17.57 -28.19 9.68
C ASP A 300 17.88 -29.14 8.52
N GLU A 301 17.00 -30.15 8.28
CA GLU A 301 17.09 -31.04 7.12
C GLU A 301 17.04 -30.24 5.81
N ALA A 302 16.13 -29.28 5.70
CA ALA A 302 16.04 -28.41 4.53
C ALA A 302 17.31 -27.53 4.37
N ALA A 303 17.80 -26.95 5.47
CA ALA A 303 18.98 -26.08 5.45
C ALA A 303 20.26 -26.85 5.09
N LEU A 304 20.41 -28.07 5.62
CA LEU A 304 21.54 -28.96 5.29
C LEU A 304 21.47 -29.45 3.84
N ALA A 305 20.28 -29.77 3.33
CA ALA A 305 20.11 -30.21 1.94
C ALA A 305 20.43 -29.10 0.94
N LEU A 306 20.05 -27.85 1.24
CA LEU A 306 20.38 -26.67 0.44
C LEU A 306 21.83 -26.18 0.65
N ASP A 307 22.48 -26.64 1.71
CA ASP A 307 23.78 -26.16 2.21
C ASP A 307 23.79 -24.61 2.31
N ALA A 308 22.69 -24.03 2.81
CA ALA A 308 22.48 -22.59 2.89
C ALA A 308 21.60 -22.21 4.09
N PRO A 309 21.78 -21.03 4.71
CA PRO A 309 20.86 -20.52 5.71
C PRO A 309 19.46 -20.32 5.12
N ILE A 310 18.43 -20.47 5.98
CA ILE A 310 17.04 -20.26 5.60
C ILE A 310 16.44 -19.13 6.44
N VAL A 311 15.86 -18.14 5.80
CA VAL A 311 14.98 -17.18 6.49
C VAL A 311 13.62 -17.84 6.68
N ILE A 312 13.21 -18.02 7.93
CA ILE A 312 11.96 -18.71 8.33
C ILE A 312 11.00 -17.74 9.03
N GLY A 313 9.68 -17.99 8.86
CA GLY A 313 8.63 -17.31 9.61
C GLY A 313 7.92 -18.24 10.57
N TYR A 314 7.82 -17.88 11.85
CA TYR A 314 7.11 -18.65 12.87
C TYR A 314 6.45 -17.75 13.92
N THR A 315 5.53 -18.32 14.71
CA THR A 315 4.90 -17.61 15.82
C THR A 315 5.13 -18.35 17.13
N ASN A 316 5.26 -17.58 18.22
CA ASN A 316 5.25 -18.14 19.56
C ASN A 316 4.42 -17.25 20.52
N LEU A 317 4.23 -17.74 21.73
CA LEU A 317 3.60 -16.99 22.80
C LEU A 317 4.67 -16.42 23.72
N ASN A 318 4.54 -15.15 24.05
CA ASN A 318 5.38 -14.52 25.06
C ASN A 318 4.84 -14.79 26.49
N GLU A 319 5.55 -14.31 27.50
CA GLU A 319 5.18 -14.47 28.92
C GLU A 319 3.81 -13.86 29.28
N ARG A 320 3.31 -12.93 28.46
CA ARG A 320 2.00 -12.27 28.63
C ARG A 320 0.88 -12.98 27.88
N ASP A 321 1.13 -14.19 27.37
CA ASP A 321 0.19 -14.98 26.58
C ASP A 321 -0.26 -14.26 25.28
N ARG A 322 0.62 -13.42 24.71
CA ARG A 322 0.41 -12.75 23.43
C ARG A 322 1.23 -13.40 22.34
N VAL A 323 0.71 -13.40 21.11
CA VAL A 323 1.41 -13.91 19.94
C VAL A 323 2.51 -12.96 19.53
N LYS A 324 3.73 -13.46 19.30
CA LYS A 324 4.77 -12.79 18.54
C LYS A 324 4.95 -13.49 17.20
N ASN A 325 5.02 -12.71 16.12
CA ASN A 325 5.26 -13.18 14.76
C ASN A 325 6.72 -12.86 14.39
N TRP A 326 7.53 -13.91 14.26
CA TRP A 326 8.96 -13.82 14.08
C TRP A 326 9.39 -14.15 12.65
N LEU A 327 10.37 -13.41 12.20
CA LEU A 327 11.26 -13.75 11.10
C LEU A 327 12.65 -14.00 11.70
N ALA A 328 13.29 -15.11 11.36
CA ALA A 328 14.59 -15.47 11.86
C ALA A 328 15.44 -16.18 10.80
N VAL A 329 16.75 -16.12 10.92
CA VAL A 329 17.66 -16.94 10.12
C VAL A 329 17.88 -18.26 10.85
N TRP A 330 17.72 -19.37 10.12
CA TRP A 330 18.11 -20.72 10.53
C TRP A 330 19.43 -21.09 9.87
N GLU A 331 20.45 -21.29 10.70
CA GLU A 331 21.78 -21.71 10.26
C GLU A 331 21.88 -23.25 10.21
N PRO A 332 22.38 -23.85 9.11
CA PRO A 332 22.51 -25.30 8.97
C PRO A 332 23.30 -25.91 10.16
N GLY A 333 22.70 -26.87 10.84
CA GLY A 333 23.30 -27.58 11.99
C GLY A 333 23.47 -26.75 13.26
N ARG A 334 23.01 -25.50 13.29
CA ARG A 334 23.12 -24.58 14.45
C ARG A 334 21.78 -24.12 14.99
N GLY A 335 20.73 -24.11 14.14
CA GLY A 335 19.41 -23.63 14.50
C GLY A 335 19.20 -22.14 14.28
N VAL A 336 18.30 -21.54 15.07
CA VAL A 336 17.96 -20.12 14.99
C VAL A 336 19.15 -19.23 15.41
N ASP A 337 19.52 -18.28 14.55
CA ASP A 337 20.41 -17.19 14.90
C ASP A 337 19.62 -16.12 15.69
N GLU A 338 19.91 -16.03 17.00
CA GLU A 338 19.23 -15.11 17.91
C GLU A 338 19.53 -13.63 17.62
N GLU A 339 20.63 -13.32 16.94
CA GLU A 339 21.02 -11.96 16.54
C GLU A 339 20.39 -11.55 15.20
N ALA A 340 20.04 -12.53 14.35
CA ALA A 340 19.44 -12.33 13.05
C ALA A 340 17.93 -12.67 13.07
N ARG A 341 17.16 -11.93 13.90
CA ARG A 341 15.70 -12.08 13.99
C ARG A 341 14.97 -10.74 14.08
N TYR A 342 13.73 -10.73 13.63
CA TYR A 342 12.83 -9.59 13.60
C TYR A 342 11.44 -10.03 13.99
N SER A 343 10.72 -9.25 14.79
CA SER A 343 9.31 -9.48 15.07
C SER A 343 8.44 -8.38 14.46
N LYS A 344 7.26 -8.75 13.99
CA LYS A 344 6.33 -7.88 13.28
C LYS A 344 6.00 -6.62 14.08
N HIS A 345 6.28 -5.43 13.54
CA HIS A 345 6.07 -4.13 14.19
C HIS A 345 4.64 -3.64 14.08
N VAL A 346 3.98 -3.95 12.96
CA VAL A 346 2.64 -3.45 12.65
C VAL A 346 1.66 -4.60 12.51
N PRO A 347 1.15 -5.16 13.62
CA PRO A 347 0.08 -6.14 13.58
C PRO A 347 -1.16 -5.58 12.89
N VAL A 348 -1.85 -6.41 12.12
CA VAL A 348 -3.03 -6.01 11.33
C VAL A 348 -4.23 -5.83 12.26
N PRO A 349 -4.84 -4.63 12.33
CA PRO A 349 -6.04 -4.40 13.12
C PRO A 349 -7.19 -5.32 12.66
N PHE A 350 -7.92 -5.89 13.62
CA PHE A 350 -9.02 -6.85 13.43
C PHE A 350 -8.63 -8.20 12.79
N GLY A 351 -7.41 -8.36 12.32
CA GLY A 351 -6.87 -9.64 11.83
C GLY A 351 -5.95 -10.31 12.85
N GLU A 352 -5.01 -9.54 13.40
CA GLU A 352 -3.97 -10.04 14.32
C GLU A 352 -4.11 -9.50 15.75
N PHE A 353 -4.81 -8.38 15.92
CA PHE A 353 -5.25 -7.89 17.23
C PHE A 353 -6.59 -7.15 17.11
N ILE A 354 -7.32 -7.07 18.21
CA ILE A 354 -8.60 -6.36 18.23
C ILE A 354 -8.45 -5.06 19.02
N PRO A 355 -8.48 -3.89 18.33
CA PRO A 355 -8.48 -2.61 19.02
C PRO A 355 -9.67 -2.50 19.99
N PHE A 356 -9.44 -2.01 21.22
CA PHE A 356 -10.49 -1.91 22.23
C PHE A 356 -11.28 -3.21 22.44
N ARG A 357 -10.59 -4.34 22.51
CA ARG A 357 -11.19 -5.69 22.63
C ARG A 357 -12.33 -5.76 23.63
N GLU A 358 -12.18 -5.17 24.81
CA GLU A 358 -13.22 -5.16 25.86
C GLU A 358 -14.53 -4.51 25.40
N VAL A 359 -14.42 -3.41 24.63
CA VAL A 359 -15.59 -2.70 24.10
C VAL A 359 -16.21 -3.47 22.95
N ILE A 360 -15.39 -3.96 22.01
CA ILE A 360 -15.87 -4.65 20.82
C ILE A 360 -16.48 -6.01 21.17
N SER A 361 -15.92 -6.73 22.14
CA SER A 361 -16.46 -8.02 22.61
C SER A 361 -17.85 -7.89 23.25
N SER A 362 -18.21 -6.70 23.74
CA SER A 362 -19.57 -6.47 24.26
C SER A 362 -20.64 -6.40 23.16
N PHE A 363 -20.26 -6.16 21.90
CA PHE A 363 -21.17 -6.04 20.74
C PHE A 363 -21.00 -7.14 19.70
N ALA A 364 -19.85 -7.80 19.66
CA ALA A 364 -19.48 -8.79 18.64
C ALA A 364 -18.72 -9.96 19.28
N THR A 365 -19.46 -10.85 19.92
CA THR A 365 -18.92 -12.00 20.67
C THR A 365 -18.09 -12.95 19.77
N GLU A 366 -18.45 -13.07 18.49
CA GLU A 366 -17.74 -13.89 17.52
C GLU A 366 -16.32 -13.35 17.21
N VAL A 367 -16.18 -12.03 17.12
CA VAL A 367 -14.90 -11.35 16.94
C VAL A 367 -14.02 -11.45 18.19
N ALA A 368 -14.64 -11.49 19.37
CA ALA A 368 -13.94 -11.60 20.64
C ALA A 368 -13.33 -12.98 20.89
N GLN A 369 -13.90 -14.02 20.29
CA GLN A 369 -13.40 -15.41 20.39
C GLN A 369 -12.25 -15.70 19.41
N ALA A 370 -11.99 -14.79 18.44
CA ALA A 370 -10.85 -14.89 17.54
C ALA A 370 -9.54 -14.73 18.32
N SER A 371 -8.53 -15.47 17.94
CA SER A 371 -7.14 -15.57 18.36
C SER A 371 -6.61 -14.59 19.44
N LYS A 372 -5.57 -14.99 20.17
CA LYS A 372 -4.79 -14.13 21.08
C LYS A 372 -4.25 -12.93 20.30
N ASP A 373 -4.24 -11.74 20.94
CA ASP A 373 -3.70 -10.54 20.32
C ASP A 373 -2.21 -10.68 20.04
N MET A 374 -1.80 -10.24 18.87
CA MET A 374 -0.40 -10.13 18.49
C MET A 374 0.23 -8.90 19.14
N GLU A 375 1.42 -9.08 19.72
CA GLU A 375 2.22 -8.01 20.28
C GLU A 375 3.16 -7.44 19.20
N ALA A 376 3.20 -6.11 19.07
CA ALA A 376 4.12 -5.43 18.17
C ALA A 376 5.57 -5.64 18.56
N GLY A 377 6.43 -5.90 17.58
CA GLY A 377 7.89 -5.99 17.73
C GLY A 377 8.53 -4.63 18.01
N GLN A 378 9.78 -4.68 18.47
CA GLN A 378 10.59 -3.48 18.78
C GLN A 378 11.99 -3.55 18.18
N GLU A 379 12.37 -4.67 17.58
CA GLU A 379 13.67 -4.89 16.94
C GLU A 379 13.77 -4.00 15.69
N ALA A 380 14.98 -3.55 15.33
CA ALA A 380 15.17 -2.81 14.07
C ALA A 380 14.67 -3.64 12.87
N PRO A 381 14.01 -3.05 11.86
CA PRO A 381 13.57 -3.78 10.67
C PRO A 381 14.74 -4.08 9.72
N LEU A 382 15.78 -4.66 10.28
CA LEU A 382 17.05 -5.00 9.64
C LEU A 382 17.53 -6.34 10.19
N MET A 383 17.88 -7.26 9.30
CA MET A 383 18.53 -8.52 9.63
C MET A 383 19.83 -8.63 8.84
N THR A 384 20.80 -9.40 9.33
CA THR A 384 22.03 -9.67 8.61
C THR A 384 22.02 -11.12 8.13
N LEU A 385 22.18 -11.31 6.82
CA LEU A 385 22.36 -12.63 6.21
C LEU A 385 23.85 -12.89 6.03
N ARG A 386 24.34 -13.98 6.59
CA ARG A 386 25.69 -14.46 6.33
C ARG A 386 25.67 -15.36 5.09
N LEU A 387 26.28 -14.88 4.03
CA LEU A 387 26.32 -15.61 2.77
C LEU A 387 27.40 -16.70 2.78
N ARG A 388 27.29 -17.66 1.87
CA ARG A 388 28.25 -18.76 1.69
C ARG A 388 29.69 -18.28 1.46
N ASP A 389 29.89 -17.16 0.78
CA ASP A 389 31.20 -16.57 0.52
C ASP A 389 31.79 -15.79 1.73
N GLY A 390 31.09 -15.78 2.86
CA GLY A 390 31.48 -15.12 4.10
C GLY A 390 31.09 -13.65 4.18
N ARG A 391 30.40 -13.08 3.18
CA ARG A 391 29.87 -11.72 3.25
C ARG A 391 28.68 -11.65 4.21
N ASP A 392 28.67 -10.62 5.03
CA ASP A 392 27.50 -10.24 5.82
C ASP A 392 26.68 -9.21 5.03
N VAL A 393 25.45 -9.54 4.70
CA VAL A 393 24.54 -8.71 3.91
C VAL A 393 23.40 -8.23 4.78
N PRO A 394 23.32 -6.93 5.12
CA PRO A 394 22.19 -6.36 5.81
C PRO A 394 20.98 -6.30 4.87
N VAL A 395 19.82 -6.80 5.33
CA VAL A 395 18.56 -6.81 4.57
C VAL A 395 17.49 -6.06 5.35
N ALA A 396 16.80 -5.15 4.68
CA ALA A 396 15.61 -4.51 5.22
C ALA A 396 14.46 -5.52 5.23
N VAL A 397 13.78 -5.65 6.35
CA VAL A 397 12.73 -6.65 6.52
C VAL A 397 11.39 -6.04 6.90
N GLY A 398 10.33 -6.72 6.54
CA GLY A 398 8.97 -6.48 6.98
C GLY A 398 8.15 -7.74 6.75
N ILE A 399 7.14 -7.98 7.58
CA ILE A 399 6.33 -9.20 7.48
C ILE A 399 4.97 -8.86 6.84
N CYS A 400 4.67 -9.48 5.69
CA CYS A 400 3.35 -9.48 5.04
C CYS A 400 2.84 -8.04 4.78
N PHE A 401 1.78 -7.62 5.50
CA PHE A 401 1.14 -6.32 5.37
C PHE A 401 2.11 -5.14 5.61
N GLU A 402 3.27 -5.36 6.24
CA GLU A 402 4.28 -4.31 6.44
C GLU A 402 4.92 -3.80 5.15
N ALA A 403 4.83 -4.55 4.03
CA ALA A 403 5.18 -4.05 2.69
C ALA A 403 4.41 -2.77 2.32
N ALA A 404 3.21 -2.57 2.90
CA ALA A 404 2.41 -1.38 2.70
C ALA A 404 2.92 -0.15 3.46
N TYR A 405 3.75 -0.33 4.50
CA TYR A 405 4.25 0.75 5.35
C TYR A 405 5.64 1.23 4.95
N PRO A 406 5.76 2.40 4.28
CA PRO A 406 7.06 2.99 3.95
C PRO A 406 7.93 3.21 5.18
N SER A 407 7.34 3.47 6.34
CA SER A 407 8.04 3.70 7.60
C SER A 407 8.83 2.47 8.07
N VAL A 408 8.30 1.25 7.89
CA VAL A 408 9.00 0.02 8.28
C VAL A 408 10.13 -0.28 7.30
N ILE A 409 9.78 -0.46 6.02
CA ILE A 409 10.75 -0.84 4.98
C ILE A 409 11.82 0.25 4.80
N GLY A 410 11.41 1.53 4.79
CA GLY A 410 12.34 2.65 4.65
C GLY A 410 13.31 2.80 5.82
N GLN A 411 12.89 2.47 7.04
CA GLN A 411 13.77 2.44 8.20
C GLN A 411 14.85 1.36 8.03
N GLY A 412 14.48 0.14 7.62
CA GLY A 412 15.43 -0.93 7.36
C GLY A 412 16.46 -0.56 6.29
N VAL A 413 16.03 0.08 5.19
CA VAL A 413 16.94 0.58 4.16
C VAL A 413 17.83 1.71 4.69
N ALA A 414 17.29 2.64 5.48
CA ALA A 414 18.06 3.73 6.07
C ALA A 414 19.13 3.23 7.06
N LEU A 415 18.89 2.09 7.71
CA LEU A 415 19.86 1.41 8.58
C LEU A 415 20.92 0.61 7.79
N GLY A 416 20.88 0.60 6.47
CA GLY A 416 21.90 -0.03 5.62
C GLY A 416 21.40 -1.26 4.84
N GLY A 417 20.13 -1.60 4.90
CA GLY A 417 19.56 -2.71 4.14
C GLY A 417 19.86 -2.60 2.65
N GLN A 418 20.50 -3.62 2.09
CA GLN A 418 20.94 -3.68 0.68
C GLN A 418 19.91 -4.38 -0.22
N LEU A 419 18.98 -5.09 0.39
CA LEU A 419 17.89 -5.87 -0.20
C LEU A 419 16.66 -5.71 0.70
N ILE A 420 15.46 -5.81 0.14
CA ILE A 420 14.20 -5.86 0.90
C ILE A 420 13.67 -7.29 0.88
N VAL A 421 13.34 -7.84 2.04
CA VAL A 421 12.76 -9.18 2.20
C VAL A 421 11.44 -9.07 2.97
N THR A 422 10.33 -9.51 2.34
CA THR A 422 8.98 -9.44 2.92
C THR A 422 8.29 -10.79 2.84
N PRO A 423 8.56 -11.71 3.78
CA PRO A 423 7.81 -12.95 3.87
C PRO A 423 6.33 -12.69 4.12
N SER A 424 5.47 -13.45 3.44
CA SER A 424 4.03 -13.26 3.47
C SER A 424 3.29 -14.59 3.58
N ASN A 425 2.02 -14.51 4.00
CA ASN A 425 1.14 -15.66 4.02
C ASN A 425 -0.27 -15.25 3.61
N ASN A 426 -0.64 -15.57 2.38
CA ASN A 426 -1.87 -15.12 1.76
C ASN A 426 -2.93 -16.23 1.70
N TYR A 427 -2.87 -17.23 2.61
CA TYR A 427 -3.77 -18.38 2.58
C TYR A 427 -5.26 -18.02 2.70
N HIS A 428 -5.58 -16.92 3.40
CA HIS A 428 -6.94 -16.42 3.49
C HIS A 428 -7.45 -15.82 2.18
N PHE A 429 -6.55 -15.29 1.32
CA PHE A 429 -6.89 -14.43 0.19
C PHE A 429 -6.87 -15.10 -1.18
N ARG A 430 -6.72 -16.43 -1.23
CA ARG A 430 -6.45 -17.27 -2.42
C ARG A 430 -7.16 -16.86 -3.71
N ALA A 431 -8.47 -16.57 -3.65
CA ALA A 431 -9.30 -16.29 -4.83
C ALA A 431 -9.46 -14.80 -5.12
N SER A 432 -8.70 -13.92 -4.46
CA SER A 432 -8.82 -12.47 -4.58
C SER A 432 -7.63 -11.82 -5.26
N GLY A 433 -7.75 -10.52 -5.54
CA GLY A 433 -6.65 -9.70 -6.05
C GLY A 433 -5.59 -9.30 -5.01
N GLU A 434 -5.75 -9.70 -3.74
CA GLU A 434 -4.90 -9.22 -2.64
C GLU A 434 -3.41 -9.51 -2.87
N SER A 435 -3.03 -10.74 -3.22
CA SER A 435 -1.64 -11.13 -3.42
C SER A 435 -0.95 -10.32 -4.53
N ALA A 436 -1.68 -10.03 -5.62
CA ALA A 436 -1.18 -9.19 -6.69
C ALA A 436 -1.08 -7.71 -6.27
N GLN A 437 -2.02 -7.22 -5.45
CA GLN A 437 -1.97 -5.87 -4.88
C GLN A 437 -0.80 -5.72 -3.91
N GLN A 438 -0.50 -6.75 -3.10
CA GLN A 438 0.66 -6.77 -2.21
C GLN A 438 1.98 -6.75 -2.99
N GLY A 439 2.07 -7.54 -4.07
CA GLY A 439 3.20 -7.49 -5.00
C GLY A 439 3.38 -6.09 -5.63
N GLN A 440 2.29 -5.40 -5.97
CA GLN A 440 2.34 -4.02 -6.48
C GLN A 440 2.86 -3.03 -5.42
N LEU A 441 2.45 -3.19 -4.14
CA LEU A 441 3.00 -2.41 -3.03
C LEU A 441 4.51 -2.61 -2.91
N LEU A 442 4.98 -3.85 -2.97
CA LEU A 442 6.40 -4.15 -2.86
C LEU A 442 7.20 -3.63 -4.06
N ARG A 443 6.63 -3.64 -5.27
CA ARG A 443 7.23 -3.00 -6.46
C ARG A 443 7.44 -1.49 -6.23
N MET A 444 6.47 -0.82 -5.62
CA MET A 444 6.60 0.59 -5.24
C MET A 444 7.73 0.79 -4.21
N ARG A 445 7.87 -0.10 -3.23
CA ARG A 445 8.97 -0.05 -2.24
C ARG A 445 10.33 -0.23 -2.92
N ALA A 446 10.42 -1.18 -3.88
CA ALA A 446 11.65 -1.40 -4.65
C ALA A 446 12.11 -0.12 -5.37
N MET A 447 11.19 0.55 -6.07
CA MET A 447 11.47 1.83 -6.76
C MET A 447 11.82 2.95 -5.78
N GLU A 448 11.04 3.09 -4.71
CA GLU A 448 11.18 4.17 -3.73
C GLU A 448 12.54 4.15 -3.06
N TYR A 449 13.02 2.97 -2.71
CA TYR A 449 14.29 2.80 -1.99
C TYR A 449 15.45 2.35 -2.88
N SER A 450 15.21 2.16 -4.18
CA SER A 450 16.21 1.65 -5.14
C SER A 450 16.86 0.36 -4.63
N ARG A 451 16.04 -0.60 -4.19
CA ARG A 451 16.44 -1.91 -3.70
C ARG A 451 15.71 -3.00 -4.46
N ALA A 452 16.39 -4.09 -4.75
CA ALA A 452 15.69 -5.30 -5.09
C ALA A 452 14.78 -5.70 -3.91
N ALA A 453 13.64 -6.32 -4.20
CA ALA A 453 12.69 -6.72 -3.18
C ALA A 453 12.18 -8.13 -3.45
N ILE A 454 12.05 -8.92 -2.39
CA ILE A 454 11.58 -10.30 -2.49
C ILE A 454 10.39 -10.48 -1.55
N GLN A 455 9.26 -10.92 -2.09
CA GLN A 455 8.16 -11.47 -1.35
C GLN A 455 8.26 -13.00 -1.43
N SER A 456 8.53 -13.65 -0.32
CA SER A 456 8.44 -15.10 -0.19
C SER A 456 7.11 -15.44 0.48
N SER A 457 6.22 -16.14 -0.21
CA SER A 457 4.89 -16.46 0.30
C SER A 457 4.82 -17.92 0.71
N THR A 458 4.27 -18.20 1.89
CA THR A 458 3.94 -19.58 2.29
C THR A 458 2.86 -20.13 1.37
N THR A 459 1.86 -19.29 1.05
CA THR A 459 0.90 -19.47 -0.04
C THR A 459 0.47 -18.10 -0.54
N GLY A 460 0.01 -18.00 -1.77
CA GLY A 460 -0.14 -16.76 -2.51
C GLY A 460 0.96 -16.64 -3.57
N SER A 461 1.20 -15.48 -4.15
CA SER A 461 2.28 -15.32 -5.12
C SER A 461 3.58 -14.87 -4.44
N SER A 462 4.66 -15.54 -4.76
CA SER A 462 6.01 -15.07 -4.45
C SER A 462 6.53 -14.20 -5.60
N TYR A 463 7.32 -13.17 -5.29
CA TYR A 463 7.87 -12.24 -6.27
C TYR A 463 9.35 -11.98 -6.00
N VAL A 464 10.14 -11.94 -7.07
CA VAL A 464 11.49 -11.35 -7.08
C VAL A 464 11.43 -10.11 -7.95
N ILE A 465 11.72 -8.95 -7.38
CA ILE A 465 11.51 -7.64 -7.97
C ILE A 465 12.85 -6.90 -8.05
N ARG A 466 13.14 -6.31 -9.21
CA ARG A 466 14.33 -5.48 -9.40
C ARG A 466 14.19 -4.11 -8.75
N PRO A 467 15.29 -3.39 -8.51
CA PRO A 467 15.28 -2.03 -7.97
C PRO A 467 14.43 -1.01 -8.75
N ASP A 468 14.24 -1.24 -10.06
CA ASP A 468 13.38 -0.42 -10.93
C ASP A 468 11.89 -0.77 -10.83
N GLY A 469 11.51 -1.72 -9.96
CA GLY A 469 10.14 -2.19 -9.79
C GLY A 469 9.69 -3.25 -10.79
N SER A 470 10.53 -3.64 -11.77
CA SER A 470 10.19 -4.71 -12.69
C SER A 470 10.24 -6.08 -12.00
N VAL A 471 9.30 -6.96 -12.32
CA VAL A 471 9.26 -8.33 -11.80
C VAL A 471 10.27 -9.17 -12.56
N LEU A 472 11.25 -9.74 -11.84
CA LEU A 472 12.23 -10.66 -12.38
C LEU A 472 11.67 -12.08 -12.50
N ALA A 473 10.98 -12.54 -11.45
CA ALA A 473 10.34 -13.84 -11.39
C ALA A 473 9.14 -13.80 -10.44
N SER A 474 8.16 -14.66 -10.66
CA SER A 474 7.00 -14.83 -9.80
C SER A 474 6.46 -16.25 -9.87
N THR A 475 5.75 -16.67 -8.81
CA THR A 475 5.02 -17.95 -8.76
C THR A 475 3.53 -17.72 -8.99
N ASP A 476 2.81 -18.81 -9.26
CA ASP A 476 1.34 -18.83 -9.21
C ASP A 476 0.83 -18.84 -7.76
N THR A 477 -0.44 -18.46 -7.58
CA THR A 477 -1.01 -18.17 -6.25
C THR A 477 -1.35 -19.39 -5.40
N GLN A 478 -1.53 -20.57 -5.95
CA GLN A 478 -2.09 -21.73 -5.24
C GLN A 478 -1.37 -23.04 -5.57
N SER A 479 -0.07 -22.98 -5.56
CA SER A 479 0.78 -24.14 -5.87
C SER A 479 2.07 -24.08 -5.07
N ALA A 480 2.58 -25.25 -4.71
CA ALA A 480 3.96 -25.37 -4.27
C ALA A 480 4.88 -25.01 -5.43
N ALA A 481 5.84 -24.13 -5.20
CA ALA A 481 6.77 -23.65 -6.23
C ALA A 481 8.08 -23.16 -5.62
N THR A 482 9.11 -23.12 -6.44
CA THR A 482 10.41 -22.53 -6.07
C THR A 482 10.87 -21.58 -7.14
N LEU A 483 11.61 -20.53 -6.74
CA LEU A 483 12.27 -19.60 -7.65
C LEU A 483 13.75 -19.52 -7.27
N VAL A 484 14.61 -19.42 -8.29
CA VAL A 484 16.03 -19.10 -8.10
C VAL A 484 16.34 -17.84 -8.88
N ALA A 485 16.98 -16.88 -8.23
CA ALA A 485 17.32 -15.62 -8.88
C ALA A 485 18.62 -15.02 -8.32
N ASP A 486 19.39 -14.39 -9.21
CA ASP A 486 20.50 -13.52 -8.83
C ASP A 486 19.96 -12.10 -8.65
N VAL A 487 20.07 -11.57 -7.45
CA VAL A 487 19.45 -10.30 -7.04
C VAL A 487 20.54 -9.28 -6.73
N PRO A 488 20.48 -8.06 -7.31
CA PRO A 488 21.48 -7.03 -7.06
C PRO A 488 21.39 -6.47 -5.63
N LEU A 489 22.53 -6.35 -4.97
CA LEU A 489 22.69 -5.66 -3.69
C LEU A 489 23.07 -4.20 -3.93
N ARG A 490 22.37 -3.27 -3.28
CA ARG A 490 22.58 -1.84 -3.48
C ARG A 490 22.80 -1.11 -2.17
N THR A 491 23.69 -0.11 -2.20
CA THR A 491 24.07 0.70 -1.03
C THR A 491 23.71 2.18 -1.17
N SER A 492 23.57 2.68 -2.42
CA SER A 492 23.19 4.07 -2.66
C SER A 492 21.80 4.37 -2.09
N THR A 493 21.62 5.57 -1.53
CA THR A 493 20.35 5.98 -0.91
C THR A 493 19.62 6.98 -1.78
N THR A 494 18.32 6.79 -1.96
CA THR A 494 17.42 7.71 -2.67
C THR A 494 17.12 8.96 -1.83
N LEU A 495 16.57 10.00 -2.46
CA LEU A 495 16.06 11.14 -1.71
C LEU A 495 14.88 10.74 -0.80
N ALA A 496 14.03 9.82 -1.26
CA ALA A 496 12.94 9.27 -0.47
C ALA A 496 13.45 8.57 0.80
N THR A 497 14.53 7.77 0.70
CA THR A 497 15.18 7.14 1.87
C THR A 497 15.69 8.19 2.86
N ARG A 498 16.37 9.23 2.37
CA ARG A 498 16.96 10.28 3.21
C ARG A 498 15.91 11.14 3.89
N ALA A 499 14.83 11.45 3.17
CA ALA A 499 13.73 12.27 3.69
C ALA A 499 12.79 11.48 4.60
N GLY A 500 12.62 10.17 4.36
CA GLY A 500 11.78 9.29 5.16
C GLY A 500 10.40 9.87 5.42
N GLU A 501 9.98 9.93 6.67
CA GLU A 501 8.68 10.44 7.10
C GLU A 501 8.49 11.96 6.96
N LEU A 502 9.54 12.72 6.59
CA LEU A 502 9.40 14.18 6.38
C LEU A 502 8.50 14.50 5.18
N VAL A 503 8.56 13.70 4.09
CA VAL A 503 7.74 13.98 2.89
C VAL A 503 6.25 13.85 3.19
N PRO A 504 5.71 12.71 3.67
CA PRO A 504 4.29 12.61 3.99
C PRO A 504 3.87 13.57 5.09
N SER A 505 4.72 13.84 6.09
CA SER A 505 4.47 14.82 7.15
C SER A 505 4.38 16.25 6.60
N ALA A 506 5.20 16.61 5.62
CA ALA A 506 5.13 17.91 4.94
C ALA A 506 3.80 18.08 4.18
N PHE A 507 3.31 17.04 3.49
CA PHE A 507 2.00 17.08 2.83
C PHE A 507 0.85 17.23 3.83
N MET A 508 0.89 16.49 4.95
CA MET A 508 -0.09 16.63 6.04
C MET A 508 -0.05 18.03 6.66
N GLY A 509 1.15 18.51 7.00
CA GLY A 509 1.36 19.83 7.57
C GLY A 509 0.93 20.98 6.63
N ALA A 510 1.26 20.88 5.34
CA ALA A 510 0.82 21.83 4.33
C ALA A 510 -0.72 21.83 4.20
N THR A 511 -1.36 20.67 4.23
CA THR A 511 -2.82 20.56 4.20
C THR A 511 -3.46 21.26 5.42
N LEU A 512 -2.93 21.02 6.61
CA LEU A 512 -3.39 21.70 7.84
C LEU A 512 -3.15 23.21 7.78
N LEU A 513 -2.00 23.65 7.29
CA LEU A 513 -1.68 25.08 7.14
C LEU A 513 -2.65 25.76 6.17
N ILE A 514 -2.93 25.14 5.02
CA ILE A 514 -3.93 25.62 4.06
C ILE A 514 -5.30 25.74 4.74
N ALA A 515 -5.70 24.74 5.55
CA ALA A 515 -6.95 24.77 6.30
C ALA A 515 -7.01 25.96 7.28
N LEU A 516 -5.94 26.17 8.04
CA LEU A 516 -5.85 27.27 9.02
C LEU A 516 -5.88 28.65 8.34
N VAL A 517 -5.09 28.85 7.28
CA VAL A 517 -5.07 30.12 6.52
C VAL A 517 -6.46 30.44 5.98
N GLY A 518 -7.16 29.44 5.46
CA GLY A 518 -8.52 29.62 4.98
C GLY A 518 -9.52 29.95 6.06
N LEU A 519 -9.42 29.30 7.20
CA LEU A 519 -10.29 29.61 8.34
C LEU A 519 -10.10 31.05 8.79
N VAL A 520 -8.86 31.49 8.94
CA VAL A 520 -8.54 32.88 9.31
C VAL A 520 -9.06 33.88 8.26
N GLY A 521 -8.90 33.58 6.96
CA GLY A 521 -9.43 34.40 5.86
C GLY A 521 -10.96 34.52 5.96
N ALA A 522 -11.66 33.41 6.11
CA ALA A 522 -13.12 33.40 6.23
C ALA A 522 -13.63 34.15 7.48
N LEU A 523 -12.92 34.07 8.62
CA LEU A 523 -13.26 34.80 9.84
C LEU A 523 -13.06 36.30 9.68
N ARG A 524 -11.98 36.74 9.02
CA ARG A 524 -11.71 38.14 8.72
C ARG A 524 -12.77 38.74 7.78
N GLU A 525 -13.15 38.04 6.72
CA GLU A 525 -14.21 38.48 5.82
C GLU A 525 -15.56 38.64 6.55
N ARG A 526 -15.91 37.71 7.42
CA ARG A 526 -17.14 37.82 8.25
C ARG A 526 -17.08 38.96 9.23
N ALA A 527 -15.93 39.28 9.81
CA ALA A 527 -15.76 40.41 10.70
C ALA A 527 -15.89 41.75 9.97
N SER A 528 -15.38 41.85 8.73
CA SER A 528 -15.46 43.08 7.91
C SER A 528 -16.85 43.34 7.31
N THR A 529 -17.70 42.31 7.20
CA THR A 529 -19.08 42.41 6.67
C THR A 529 -20.14 42.64 7.74
N ARG A 530 -19.78 42.66 9.03
CA ARG A 530 -20.72 43.06 10.09
C ARG A 530 -20.97 44.58 9.98
N PRO A 531 -22.23 45.03 9.77
CA PRO A 531 -22.51 46.46 9.72
C PRO A 531 -22.16 47.11 11.07
N ALA A 532 -21.30 48.10 11.01
CA ALA A 532 -21.07 49.04 12.13
C ALA A 532 -22.38 49.81 12.35
N GLY A 533 -23.20 49.36 13.27
CA GLY A 533 -24.43 50.07 13.61
C GLY A 533 -25.56 49.23 14.13
N ALA A 534 -25.43 48.80 15.38
CA ALA A 534 -26.57 48.58 16.26
C ALA A 534 -26.15 49.00 17.69
N THR A 535 -25.81 50.27 17.84
CA THR A 535 -25.90 50.90 19.15
C THR A 535 -27.37 51.15 19.39
N THR A 536 -27.94 50.37 20.26
CA THR A 536 -29.24 50.53 20.88
C THR A 536 -29.38 51.95 21.44
N ARG A 537 -30.40 52.61 21.02
CA ARG A 537 -31.07 53.63 21.86
C ARG A 537 -32.21 52.98 22.61
#